data_35657cf2065e11275035f6499178ed25
#
_entry.id   35657cf2065e11275035f6499178ed25
#
_cell.length_a   1.000
_cell.length_b   1.000
_cell.length_c   1.000
_cell.angle_alpha   90.00
_cell.angle_beta   90.00
_cell.angle_gamma   90.00
#
_symmetry.space_group_name_H-M   'P 1'
#
loop_
_entity.id
_entity.type
_entity.pdbx_description
1 polymer ?
#
loop_
_entity_poly.entity_id
_entity_poly.type
_entity_poly.pdbx_seq_one_letter_code
_entity_poly.pdbx_strand_id
1 'polypeptide(L)'
;MKNTLFNVTFTAIFLGMFSLILYTFSDILVGAFSSQQSLYAKDKSLGINSCQKWTENFRNFNVKNGEEANRLTVLAYNRIIDEEQLNETHFTNDDTLQSTIVLTSEFEKQMEYLAKHNYTSLTGEEFYLYMQNKITVPKNSVLITFDDGFKNNLDAAYPILKKHKFTAINFIDTGHITEKNNNSMQDLTVHDL
;
A
#
# COMPACT_ATOMS: atom_id res chain seq x y z
N MET A 1 -5.04 43.88 48.20
CA MET A 1 -6.36 43.23 48.03
C MET A 1 -6.94 43.34 46.60
N LYS A 2 -6.88 44.51 45.90
CA LYS A 2 -7.43 44.60 44.51
C LYS A 2 -6.78 43.64 43.50
N ASN A 3 -5.46 43.47 43.55
CA ASN A 3 -4.77 42.59 42.57
C ASN A 3 -5.04 41.10 42.79
N THR A 4 -5.28 40.69 44.04
CA THR A 4 -5.57 39.27 44.35
C THR A 4 -6.97 38.89 43.86
N LEU A 5 -7.97 39.79 44.02
CA LEU A 5 -9.31 39.53 43.51
C LEU A 5 -9.34 39.50 41.99
N PHE A 6 -8.62 40.41 41.33
CA PHE A 6 -8.49 40.43 39.89
C PHE A 6 -7.85 39.12 39.35
N ASN A 7 -6.77 38.67 39.97
CA ASN A 7 -6.10 37.43 39.57
C ASN A 7 -7.00 36.20 39.75
N VAL A 8 -7.75 36.13 40.84
CA VAL A 8 -8.67 35.00 41.09
C VAL A 8 -9.81 34.99 40.09
N THR A 9 -10.42 36.16 39.80
CA THR A 9 -11.51 36.26 38.82
C THR A 9 -11.01 35.97 37.41
N PHE A 10 -9.84 36.46 37.02
CA PHE A 10 -9.23 36.18 35.74
C PHE A 10 -8.95 34.69 35.57
N THR A 11 -8.35 34.05 36.57
CA THR A 11 -8.06 32.61 36.55
C THR A 11 -9.33 31.78 36.43
N ALA A 12 -10.39 32.14 37.15
CA ALA A 12 -11.67 31.43 37.09
C ALA A 12 -12.33 31.55 35.70
N ILE A 13 -12.31 32.75 35.09
CA ILE A 13 -12.83 32.97 33.73
C ILE A 13 -12.00 32.20 32.70
N PHE A 14 -10.68 32.24 32.83
CA PHE A 14 -9.78 31.53 31.93
C PHE A 14 -10.01 30.02 31.98
N LEU A 15 -10.10 29.44 33.18
CA LEU A 15 -10.37 28.01 33.35
C LEU A 15 -11.75 27.62 32.83
N GLY A 16 -12.77 28.49 33.02
CA GLY A 16 -14.11 28.27 32.47
C GLY A 16 -14.12 28.25 30.92
N MET A 17 -13.45 29.24 30.30
CA MET A 17 -13.34 29.27 28.84
C MET A 17 -12.53 28.09 28.30
N PHE A 18 -11.44 27.73 28.98
CA PHE A 18 -10.61 26.57 28.58
C PHE A 18 -11.40 25.27 28.70
N SER A 19 -12.18 25.08 29.76
CA SER A 19 -13.08 23.93 29.90
C SER A 19 -14.16 23.88 28.83
N LEU A 20 -14.71 25.05 28.47
CA LEU A 20 -15.71 25.13 27.39
C LEU A 20 -15.10 24.77 26.04
N ILE A 21 -13.88 25.22 25.75
CA ILE A 21 -13.13 24.86 24.53
C ILE A 21 -12.85 23.37 24.51
N LEU A 22 -12.34 22.79 25.61
CA LEU A 22 -12.10 21.35 25.68
C LEU A 22 -13.39 20.55 25.49
N TYR A 23 -14.52 21.03 26.04
CA TYR A 23 -15.81 20.35 25.85
C TYR A 23 -16.30 20.44 24.41
N THR A 24 -16.22 21.62 23.77
CA THR A 24 -16.64 21.79 22.38
C THR A 24 -15.74 21.04 21.37
N PHE A 25 -14.46 20.86 21.70
CA PHE A 25 -13.51 20.10 20.86
C PHE A 25 -13.33 18.64 21.30
N SER A 26 -14.01 18.21 22.38
CA SER A 26 -13.88 16.85 22.89
C SER A 26 -14.25 15.80 21.85
N ASP A 27 -15.31 16.03 21.07
CA ASP A 27 -15.76 15.10 20.04
C ASP A 27 -14.77 15.03 18.87
N ILE A 28 -14.10 16.14 18.54
CA ILE A 28 -13.05 16.20 17.51
C ILE A 28 -11.79 15.50 18.01
N LEU A 29 -11.41 15.74 19.27
CA LEU A 29 -10.24 15.09 19.88
C LEU A 29 -10.49 13.59 20.07
N VAL A 30 -11.65 13.20 20.59
CA VAL A 30 -12.02 11.79 20.71
C VAL A 30 -12.12 11.15 19.33
N GLY A 31 -12.69 11.85 18.33
CA GLY A 31 -12.72 11.40 16.96
C GLY A 31 -11.32 11.19 16.35
N ALA A 32 -10.39 12.13 16.59
CA ALA A 32 -9.02 12.04 16.13
C ALA A 32 -8.22 10.89 16.79
N PHE A 33 -8.48 10.65 18.08
CA PHE A 33 -7.87 9.51 18.80
C PHE A 33 -8.59 8.17 18.55
N SER A 34 -9.89 8.18 18.29
CA SER A 34 -10.67 6.96 18.02
C SER A 34 -10.56 6.52 16.57
N SER A 35 -10.25 7.42 15.63
CA SER A 35 -10.03 7.05 14.22
C SER A 35 -8.85 6.08 14.03
N GLN A 36 -7.88 6.09 14.95
CA GLN A 36 -6.83 5.06 14.95
C GLN A 36 -7.30 3.68 15.44
N GLN A 37 -8.44 3.60 16.15
CA GLN A 37 -8.98 2.31 16.61
C GLN A 37 -10.11 1.77 15.74
N SER A 38 -10.70 2.55 14.85
CA SER A 38 -11.83 2.13 14.01
C SER A 38 -11.45 1.61 12.62
N LEU A 39 -10.15 1.59 12.28
CA LEU A 39 -9.67 0.97 11.04
C LEU A 39 -9.84 -0.56 11.05
N TYR A 40 -10.13 -1.16 12.19
CA TYR A 40 -10.55 -2.54 12.26
C TYR A 40 -12.07 -2.56 12.50
N ALA A 41 -12.83 -2.82 11.43
CA ALA A 41 -14.24 -3.14 11.56
C ALA A 41 -14.38 -4.30 12.55
N LYS A 42 -14.81 -3.99 13.78
CA LYS A 42 -14.78 -4.88 14.94
C LYS A 42 -15.68 -6.11 14.79
N ASP A 43 -16.51 -6.19 13.75
CA ASP A 43 -17.63 -7.13 13.66
C ASP A 43 -17.79 -7.83 12.29
N LYS A 44 -16.88 -7.68 11.34
CA LYS A 44 -16.86 -8.56 10.17
C LYS A 44 -15.56 -9.36 10.20
N SER A 45 -15.63 -10.59 10.65
CA SER A 45 -14.62 -11.57 10.29
C SER A 45 -14.63 -11.65 8.75
N LEU A 46 -13.65 -11.02 8.12
CA LEU A 46 -13.30 -11.42 6.77
C LEU A 46 -13.15 -12.93 6.85
N GLY A 47 -13.89 -13.68 6.03
CA GLY A 47 -13.86 -15.14 6.05
C GLY A 47 -12.51 -15.76 5.66
N ILE A 48 -11.42 -15.09 6.04
CA ILE A 48 -10.04 -15.57 5.93
C ILE A 48 -9.89 -16.65 7.03
N ASN A 49 -10.49 -17.81 6.75
CA ASN A 49 -10.47 -18.96 7.65
C ASN A 49 -9.11 -19.65 7.74
N SER A 50 -8.11 -19.18 7.02
CA SER A 50 -6.75 -19.65 7.16
C SER A 50 -5.80 -18.47 6.99
N CYS A 51 -5.08 -18.10 8.05
CA CYS A 51 -3.78 -17.51 7.84
C CYS A 51 -3.07 -18.40 6.81
N GLN A 52 -2.73 -17.85 5.65
CA GLN A 52 -1.98 -18.60 4.66
C GLN A 52 -0.78 -19.19 5.37
N LYS A 53 -0.78 -20.51 5.55
CA LYS A 53 0.39 -21.19 6.09
C LYS A 53 1.52 -20.80 5.15
N TRP A 54 2.57 -20.22 5.71
CA TRP A 54 3.80 -20.04 4.97
C TRP A 54 4.14 -21.38 4.34
N THR A 55 3.93 -21.49 3.05
CA THR A 55 4.29 -22.70 2.34
C THR A 55 5.80 -22.65 2.21
N GLU A 56 6.50 -23.69 2.64
CA GLU A 56 7.96 -23.82 2.46
C GLU A 56 8.36 -23.96 0.98
N ASN A 57 7.52 -23.44 0.09
CA ASN A 57 7.69 -23.52 -1.37
C ASN A 57 8.43 -22.30 -1.91
N PHE A 58 9.68 -22.12 -1.49
CA PHE A 58 10.57 -21.17 -2.14
C PHE A 58 11.44 -21.88 -3.18
N ARG A 59 11.79 -21.15 -4.22
CA ARG A 59 12.63 -21.68 -5.30
C ARG A 59 14.06 -21.81 -4.82
N ASN A 60 14.71 -22.94 -5.15
CA ASN A 60 16.14 -23.07 -5.05
C ASN A 60 16.76 -22.51 -6.34
N PHE A 61 17.39 -21.36 -6.25
CA PHE A 61 17.97 -20.68 -7.40
C PHE A 61 19.30 -21.28 -7.89
N ASN A 62 19.91 -22.19 -7.11
CA ASN A 62 21.23 -22.80 -7.43
C ASN A 62 22.26 -21.75 -7.88
N VAL A 63 22.33 -20.63 -7.14
CA VAL A 63 23.19 -19.51 -7.49
C VAL A 63 24.66 -19.93 -7.38
N LYS A 64 25.46 -19.66 -8.42
CA LYS A 64 26.90 -19.92 -8.41
C LYS A 64 27.62 -18.86 -7.60
N ASN A 65 28.77 -19.24 -7.01
CA ASN A 65 29.60 -18.29 -6.27
C ASN A 65 29.99 -17.09 -7.16
N GLY A 66 29.76 -15.88 -6.63
CA GLY A 66 30.01 -14.62 -7.35
C GLY A 66 28.85 -14.12 -8.22
N GLU A 67 27.76 -14.90 -8.33
CA GLU A 67 26.53 -14.51 -9.02
C GLU A 67 25.38 -14.18 -8.07
N GLU A 68 25.66 -14.11 -6.78
CA GLU A 68 24.69 -13.75 -5.73
C GLU A 68 24.37 -12.26 -5.73
N ALA A 69 23.14 -11.93 -5.40
CA ALA A 69 22.73 -10.56 -5.17
C ALA A 69 23.32 -10.01 -3.85
N ASN A 70 24.13 -8.98 -3.95
CA ASN A 70 24.57 -8.19 -2.78
C ASN A 70 23.57 -7.10 -2.42
N ARG A 71 22.69 -6.77 -3.34
CA ARG A 71 21.62 -5.76 -3.23
C ARG A 71 20.41 -6.24 -3.97
N LEU A 72 19.26 -5.92 -3.46
CA LEU A 72 17.98 -6.16 -4.12
C LEU A 72 17.36 -4.83 -4.52
N THR A 73 16.86 -4.76 -5.74
CA THR A 73 16.06 -3.63 -6.21
C THR A 73 14.60 -3.92 -5.89
N VAL A 74 13.92 -2.96 -5.29
CA VAL A 74 12.46 -2.98 -5.10
C VAL A 74 11.86 -1.96 -6.04
N LEU A 75 10.93 -2.39 -6.88
CA LEU A 75 10.11 -1.53 -7.73
C LEU A 75 8.74 -1.43 -7.10
N ALA A 76 8.42 -0.24 -6.61
CA ALA A 76 7.13 0.06 -5.98
C ALA A 76 6.24 0.82 -6.96
N TYR A 77 5.06 0.29 -7.20
CA TYR A 77 4.02 0.89 -8.03
C TYR A 77 2.80 1.17 -7.17
N ASN A 78 2.05 2.19 -7.51
CA ASN A 78 0.78 2.45 -6.88
C ASN A 78 -0.37 2.07 -7.84
N ARG A 79 -0.42 2.68 -9.04
CA ARG A 79 -1.52 2.46 -10.01
C ARG A 79 -0.97 2.25 -11.41
N ILE A 80 -1.40 1.16 -12.05
CA ILE A 80 -1.17 0.93 -13.49
C ILE A 80 -2.48 1.19 -14.21
N ILE A 81 -2.50 2.16 -15.10
CA ILE A 81 -3.73 2.60 -15.78
C ILE A 81 -3.55 2.48 -17.28
N ASP A 82 -4.58 1.90 -17.92
CA ASP A 82 -4.66 1.85 -19.37
C ASP A 82 -4.86 3.26 -19.93
N GLU A 83 -4.17 3.58 -21.01
CA GLU A 83 -4.25 4.87 -21.67
C GLU A 83 -5.69 5.24 -22.06
N GLU A 84 -6.49 4.26 -22.43
CA GLU A 84 -7.91 4.45 -22.80
C GLU A 84 -8.82 4.73 -21.60
N GLN A 85 -8.35 4.44 -20.39
CA GLN A 85 -9.08 4.67 -19.14
C GLN A 85 -8.70 5.98 -18.44
N LEU A 86 -7.79 6.75 -19.02
CA LEU A 86 -7.41 8.05 -18.47
C LEU A 86 -8.58 9.02 -18.48
N ASN A 87 -8.70 9.78 -17.40
CA ASN A 87 -9.67 10.85 -17.25
C ASN A 87 -9.05 12.01 -16.43
N GLU A 88 -9.79 13.10 -16.30
CA GLU A 88 -9.32 14.32 -15.64
C GLU A 88 -8.82 14.09 -14.21
N THR A 89 -9.36 13.11 -13.49
CA THR A 89 -8.95 12.83 -12.10
C THR A 89 -7.54 12.21 -12.00
N HIS A 90 -6.97 11.76 -13.10
CA HIS A 90 -5.62 11.21 -13.16
C HIS A 90 -4.53 12.25 -13.39
N PHE A 91 -4.93 13.49 -13.63
CA PHE A 91 -4.01 14.59 -13.87
C PHE A 91 -3.96 15.55 -12.68
N THR A 92 -2.85 16.26 -12.56
CA THR A 92 -2.70 17.37 -11.62
C THR A 92 -3.34 18.64 -12.18
N ASN A 93 -3.40 19.70 -11.38
CA ASN A 93 -3.90 21.00 -11.84
C ASN A 93 -3.09 21.61 -13.00
N ASP A 94 -1.87 21.13 -13.23
CA ASP A 94 -0.97 21.56 -14.31
C ASP A 94 -1.04 20.63 -15.54
N ASP A 95 -2.10 19.85 -15.67
CA ASP A 95 -2.32 18.87 -16.74
C ASP A 95 -1.19 17.82 -16.87
N THR A 96 -0.43 17.57 -15.79
CA THR A 96 0.56 16.50 -15.75
C THR A 96 -0.03 15.25 -15.14
N LEU A 97 0.34 14.08 -15.65
CA LEU A 97 -0.09 12.80 -15.06
C LEU A 97 0.42 12.71 -13.61
N GLN A 98 -0.43 12.27 -12.70
CA GLN A 98 -0.03 12.09 -11.30
C GLN A 98 1.17 11.14 -11.19
N SER A 99 2.14 11.48 -10.36
CA SER A 99 3.39 10.71 -10.18
C SER A 99 3.20 9.30 -9.65
N THR A 100 2.02 9.00 -9.10
CA THR A 100 1.62 7.67 -8.61
C THR A 100 1.08 6.75 -9.70
N ILE A 101 0.88 7.28 -10.92
CA ILE A 101 0.32 6.55 -12.05
C ILE A 101 1.42 6.19 -13.04
N VAL A 102 1.42 4.94 -13.46
CA VAL A 102 2.23 4.44 -14.58
C VAL A 102 1.28 3.89 -15.63
N LEU A 103 1.50 4.25 -16.89
CA LEU A 103 0.69 3.78 -18.00
C LEU A 103 0.99 2.30 -18.29
N THR A 104 -0.03 1.57 -18.72
CA THR A 104 0.10 0.15 -19.07
C THR A 104 1.21 -0.09 -20.07
N SER A 105 1.34 0.75 -21.11
CA SER A 105 2.39 0.65 -22.12
C SER A 105 3.80 0.86 -21.54
N GLU A 106 3.95 1.78 -20.58
CA GLU A 106 5.24 2.02 -19.93
C GLU A 106 5.59 0.89 -18.96
N PHE A 107 4.61 0.39 -18.23
CA PHE A 107 4.80 -0.77 -17.36
C PHE A 107 5.22 -2.00 -18.16
N GLU A 108 4.60 -2.25 -19.30
CA GLU A 108 4.97 -3.36 -20.20
C GLU A 108 6.41 -3.23 -20.67
N LYS A 109 6.85 -2.05 -21.12
CA LYS A 109 8.26 -1.80 -21.51
C LYS A 109 9.23 -2.07 -20.36
N GLN A 110 8.86 -1.70 -19.13
CA GLN A 110 9.69 -1.96 -17.96
C GLN A 110 9.82 -3.48 -17.71
N MET A 111 8.72 -4.23 -17.79
CA MET A 111 8.73 -5.68 -17.62
C MET A 111 9.48 -6.38 -18.76
N GLU A 112 9.33 -5.92 -19.98
CA GLU A 112 10.14 -6.41 -21.14
C GLU A 112 11.63 -6.19 -20.91
N TYR A 113 12.01 -5.00 -20.40
CA TYR A 113 13.40 -4.70 -20.07
C TYR A 113 13.95 -5.67 -19.03
N LEU A 114 13.21 -5.90 -17.95
CA LEU A 114 13.59 -6.85 -16.90
C LEU A 114 13.75 -8.27 -17.47
N ALA A 115 12.79 -8.73 -18.28
CA ALA A 115 12.84 -10.04 -18.89
C ALA A 115 14.03 -10.19 -19.85
N LYS A 116 14.28 -9.20 -20.70
CA LYS A 116 15.41 -9.17 -21.64
C LYS A 116 16.77 -9.22 -20.95
N HIS A 117 16.86 -8.65 -19.75
CA HIS A 117 18.10 -8.62 -18.97
C HIS A 117 18.18 -9.73 -17.92
N ASN A 118 17.34 -10.77 -18.06
CA ASN A 118 17.33 -11.95 -17.20
C ASN A 118 17.12 -11.61 -15.71
N TYR A 119 16.26 -10.63 -15.41
CA TYR A 119 15.86 -10.39 -14.04
C TYR A 119 14.93 -11.48 -13.55
N THR A 120 15.03 -11.79 -12.27
CA THR A 120 14.19 -12.76 -11.58
C THR A 120 13.38 -12.02 -10.53
N SER A 121 12.06 -12.03 -10.63
CA SER A 121 11.21 -11.49 -9.57
C SER A 121 11.14 -12.45 -8.40
N LEU A 122 11.19 -11.93 -7.19
CA LEU A 122 11.06 -12.70 -5.95
C LEU A 122 9.63 -12.69 -5.46
N THR A 123 9.23 -13.79 -4.84
CA THR A 123 8.01 -13.80 -4.00
C THR A 123 8.27 -13.10 -2.67
N GLY A 124 7.20 -12.77 -1.92
CA GLY A 124 7.33 -12.18 -0.58
C GLY A 124 8.09 -13.09 0.39
N GLU A 125 7.88 -14.41 0.29
CA GLU A 125 8.58 -15.40 1.10
C GLU A 125 10.08 -15.47 0.76
N GLU A 126 10.42 -15.52 -0.52
CA GLU A 126 11.80 -15.52 -0.98
C GLU A 126 12.53 -14.24 -0.57
N PHE A 127 11.87 -13.09 -0.68
CA PHE A 127 12.41 -11.83 -0.18
C PHE A 127 12.67 -11.88 1.33
N TYR A 128 11.69 -12.36 2.11
CA TYR A 128 11.84 -12.50 3.56
C TYR A 128 13.01 -13.42 3.93
N LEU A 129 13.12 -14.58 3.28
CA LEU A 129 14.20 -15.53 3.52
C LEU A 129 15.57 -14.97 3.10
N TYR A 130 15.64 -14.21 2.01
CA TYR A 130 16.83 -13.50 1.59
C TYR A 130 17.27 -12.46 2.64
N MET A 131 16.33 -11.65 3.14
CA MET A 131 16.61 -10.66 4.20
C MET A 131 17.06 -11.30 5.51
N GLN A 132 16.66 -12.55 5.77
CA GLN A 132 17.11 -13.35 6.91
C GLN A 132 18.44 -14.09 6.66
N ASN A 133 19.07 -13.91 5.50
CA ASN A 133 20.26 -14.65 5.05
C ASN A 133 20.05 -16.19 5.04
N LYS A 134 18.82 -16.64 4.80
CA LYS A 134 18.48 -18.07 4.76
C LYS A 134 18.57 -18.65 3.35
N ILE A 135 18.45 -17.82 2.33
CA ILE A 135 18.63 -18.19 0.92
C ILE A 135 19.50 -17.16 0.21
N THR A 136 20.15 -17.59 -0.83
CA THR A 136 20.81 -16.73 -1.82
C THR A 136 19.94 -16.60 -3.06
N VAL A 137 19.91 -15.40 -3.63
CA VAL A 137 19.13 -15.08 -4.83
C VAL A 137 20.07 -14.59 -5.95
N PRO A 138 19.71 -14.75 -7.22
CA PRO A 138 20.53 -14.30 -8.35
C PRO A 138 20.83 -12.79 -8.30
N LYS A 139 21.98 -12.40 -8.84
CA LYS A 139 22.43 -11.00 -8.91
C LYS A 139 21.38 -10.04 -9.51
N ASN A 140 20.64 -10.50 -10.52
CA ASN A 140 19.58 -9.74 -11.16
C ASN A 140 18.22 -10.12 -10.56
N SER A 141 18.09 -10.06 -9.24
CA SER A 141 16.80 -10.23 -8.56
C SER A 141 16.12 -8.90 -8.31
N VAL A 142 14.79 -8.90 -8.40
CA VAL A 142 13.93 -7.73 -8.20
C VAL A 142 12.70 -8.13 -7.39
N LEU A 143 12.26 -7.24 -6.52
CA LEU A 143 10.94 -7.34 -5.90
C LEU A 143 10.03 -6.32 -6.56
N ILE A 144 8.87 -6.75 -7.02
CA ILE A 144 7.84 -5.90 -7.58
C ILE A 144 6.71 -5.78 -6.55
N THR A 145 6.30 -4.57 -6.22
CA THR A 145 5.24 -4.32 -5.25
C THR A 145 4.21 -3.36 -5.81
N PHE A 146 2.96 -3.55 -5.40
CA PHE A 146 1.87 -2.63 -5.64
C PHE A 146 1.28 -2.22 -4.29
N ASP A 147 0.97 -0.94 -4.14
CA ASP A 147 0.39 -0.38 -2.94
C ASP A 147 -1.13 -0.17 -3.11
N ASP A 148 -1.83 -0.02 -1.98
CA ASP A 148 -3.23 0.38 -1.83
C ASP A 148 -4.29 -0.61 -2.34
N GLY A 149 -3.94 -1.65 -3.10
CA GLY A 149 -4.89 -2.66 -3.55
C GLY A 149 -5.86 -2.20 -4.62
N PHE A 150 -5.44 -1.31 -5.52
CA PHE A 150 -6.27 -0.87 -6.62
C PHE A 150 -6.57 -2.01 -7.62
N LYS A 151 -7.83 -2.10 -8.05
CA LYS A 151 -8.30 -3.13 -8.99
C LYS A 151 -7.59 -3.08 -10.35
N ASN A 152 -7.21 -1.90 -10.81
CA ASN A 152 -6.46 -1.74 -12.06
C ASN A 152 -5.10 -2.43 -12.04
N ASN A 153 -4.48 -2.64 -10.87
CA ASN A 153 -3.27 -3.46 -10.77
C ASN A 153 -3.56 -4.92 -11.12
N LEU A 154 -4.75 -5.44 -10.78
CA LEU A 154 -5.18 -6.76 -11.21
C LEU A 154 -5.54 -6.77 -12.71
N ASP A 155 -6.29 -5.79 -13.18
CA ASP A 155 -6.84 -5.79 -14.53
C ASP A 155 -5.77 -5.45 -15.59
N ALA A 156 -4.85 -4.52 -15.30
CA ALA A 156 -3.83 -4.05 -16.24
C ALA A 156 -2.43 -4.66 -15.98
N ALA A 157 -1.95 -4.66 -14.73
CA ALA A 157 -0.59 -5.11 -14.46
C ALA A 157 -0.43 -6.64 -14.43
N TYR A 158 -1.39 -7.37 -13.86
CA TYR A 158 -1.29 -8.82 -13.73
C TYR A 158 -1.14 -9.58 -15.06
N PRO A 159 -1.87 -9.25 -16.14
CA PRO A 159 -1.65 -9.92 -17.44
C PRO A 159 -0.22 -9.75 -17.96
N ILE A 160 0.39 -8.57 -17.78
CA ILE A 160 1.76 -8.28 -18.19
C ILE A 160 2.75 -9.06 -17.35
N LEU A 161 2.58 -9.07 -16.02
CA LEU A 161 3.42 -9.88 -15.13
C LEU A 161 3.36 -11.36 -15.50
N LYS A 162 2.16 -11.87 -15.75
CA LYS A 162 1.95 -13.26 -16.17
C LYS A 162 2.63 -13.59 -17.51
N LYS A 163 2.54 -12.69 -18.49
CA LYS A 163 3.22 -12.81 -19.80
C LYS A 163 4.73 -13.01 -19.63
N HIS A 164 5.35 -12.25 -18.72
CA HIS A 164 6.79 -12.30 -18.47
C HIS A 164 7.19 -13.27 -17.34
N LYS A 165 6.22 -13.97 -16.75
CA LYS A 165 6.43 -14.92 -15.63
C LYS A 165 7.01 -14.23 -14.38
N PHE A 166 6.67 -13.00 -14.16
CA PHE A 166 7.03 -12.25 -12.96
C PHE A 166 5.96 -12.42 -11.86
N THR A 167 6.43 -12.37 -10.63
CA THR A 167 5.62 -12.32 -9.41
C THR A 167 5.70 -10.93 -8.81
N ALA A 168 4.67 -10.54 -8.10
CA ALA A 168 4.64 -9.28 -7.36
C ALA A 168 3.92 -9.47 -6.02
N ILE A 169 4.13 -8.54 -5.10
CA ILE A 169 3.36 -8.41 -3.86
C ILE A 169 2.36 -7.29 -4.06
N ASN A 170 1.11 -7.51 -3.67
CA ASN A 170 0.10 -6.47 -3.61
C ASN A 170 -0.23 -6.18 -2.14
N PHE A 171 0.06 -4.97 -1.67
CA PHE A 171 -0.31 -4.50 -0.35
C PHE A 171 -1.72 -3.93 -0.43
N ILE A 172 -2.65 -4.55 0.28
CA ILE A 172 -4.07 -4.24 0.17
C ILE A 172 -4.51 -3.46 1.40
N ASP A 173 -5.14 -2.30 1.19
CA ASP A 173 -5.86 -1.61 2.25
C ASP A 173 -7.21 -2.32 2.48
N THR A 174 -7.26 -3.09 3.55
CA THR A 174 -8.45 -3.87 3.89
C THR A 174 -9.66 -3.03 4.25
N GLY A 175 -9.45 -1.75 4.59
CA GLY A 175 -10.54 -0.80 4.85
C GLY A 175 -11.34 -0.42 3.59
N HIS A 176 -10.74 -0.60 2.42
CA HIS A 176 -11.35 -0.26 1.13
C HIS A 176 -11.91 -1.47 0.37
N ILE A 177 -11.73 -2.69 0.88
CA ILE A 177 -12.31 -3.89 0.25
C ILE A 177 -13.84 -3.84 0.35
N THR A 178 -14.53 -3.91 -0.79
CA THR A 178 -15.99 -3.88 -0.87
C THR A 178 -16.56 -5.22 -1.35
N GLU A 179 -17.80 -5.52 -0.95
CA GLU A 179 -18.52 -6.71 -1.48
C GLU A 179 -19.04 -6.48 -2.90
N LYS A 180 -19.13 -5.23 -3.34
CA LYS A 180 -19.71 -4.85 -4.66
C LYS A 180 -18.76 -3.92 -5.39
N ASN A 181 -18.66 -4.15 -6.70
CA ASN A 181 -18.02 -3.20 -7.62
C ASN A 181 -18.72 -1.83 -7.53
N ASN A 182 -18.13 -0.89 -6.81
CA ASN A 182 -18.50 0.51 -6.89
C ASN A 182 -17.70 1.12 -8.04
N ASN A 183 -18.41 1.51 -9.12
CA ASN A 183 -17.83 2.07 -10.35
C ASN A 183 -17.06 3.40 -10.17
N SER A 184 -16.94 3.93 -8.95
CA SER A 184 -16.34 5.24 -8.70
C SER A 184 -14.93 5.20 -8.09
N MET A 185 -14.56 4.12 -7.40
CA MET A 185 -13.19 3.83 -6.97
C MET A 185 -12.94 2.35 -7.20
N GLN A 186 -11.98 2.05 -8.04
CA GLN A 186 -11.70 0.68 -8.47
C GLN A 186 -10.79 -0.02 -7.45
N ASP A 187 -11.31 -0.22 -6.24
CA ASP A 187 -10.65 -1.06 -5.25
C ASP A 187 -10.98 -2.52 -5.50
N LEU A 188 -10.10 -3.40 -5.03
CA LEU A 188 -10.34 -4.84 -5.09
C LEU A 188 -11.62 -5.19 -4.31
N THR A 189 -12.36 -6.16 -4.83
CA THR A 189 -13.50 -6.77 -4.14
C THR A 189 -13.08 -8.07 -3.46
N VAL A 190 -13.93 -8.59 -2.57
CA VAL A 190 -13.70 -9.91 -1.97
C VAL A 190 -13.56 -11.03 -3.01
N HIS A 191 -14.15 -10.86 -4.21
CA HIS A 191 -14.06 -11.82 -5.31
C HIS A 191 -12.75 -11.74 -6.09
N ASP A 192 -11.99 -10.67 -5.94
CA ASP A 192 -10.70 -10.45 -6.62
C ASP A 192 -9.52 -11.01 -5.79
N LEU A 193 -9.76 -11.43 -4.54
CA LEU A 193 -8.80 -12.00 -3.61
C LEU A 193 -8.79 -13.53 -3.70
#